data_1501c581eb52a050419e167ba17c81f0
#
_entry.id   1501c581eb52a050419e167ba17c81f0
#
_cell.length_a   1.000
_cell.length_b   1.000
_cell.length_c   1.000
_cell.angle_alpha   90.00
_cell.angle_beta   90.00
_cell.angle_gamma   90.00
#
_symmetry.space_group_name_H-M   'P 1'
#
loop_
_entity.id
_entity.type
_entity.pdbx_description
1 polymer ?
#
loop_
_entity_poly.entity_id
_entity_poly.type
_entity_poly.pdbx_seq_one_letter_code
_entity_poly.pdbx_strand_id
1 'polypeptide(L)'
;MAREIKVSASYLTKKYEMNEKKSQKLRSSAKKKQKKSKDFWALRGVSFDVFAGESVGLIGTNGSGKSTLSNIIAGVSTPTTGKITINGTTSIVAIKSGLKKELTGRENVRLKCLLSGMSNAETDAIIDDIIAFSDLDDFIDQPLKSYSSGMKSRLGFAISVHQEPDILIIDEALSVGDDTFYQRCVDKIYDFKAQGKTISFVSHSLKQIKNLCDRVIWVHDGEMKQIGETKDVIESYQNYVEWYKGLPKEEQRQHKKTQKKERQKFKINDYYQETLSLEPEKSETELKSLFYPAVITEKTSISNKLLVAMMVIAMVLITIHYMSQM
;
A
#
# COMPACT_ATOMS: atom_id res chain seq x y z
N MET A 1 -13.69 -1.08 -28.35
CA MET A 1 -12.41 -1.66 -27.89
C MET A 1 -12.49 -1.85 -26.39
N ALA A 2 -12.06 -3.01 -25.86
CA ALA A 2 -11.99 -3.21 -24.41
C ALA A 2 -10.95 -2.24 -23.83
N ARG A 3 -11.29 -1.56 -22.71
CA ARG A 3 -10.35 -0.67 -22.02
C ARG A 3 -9.22 -1.52 -21.43
N GLU A 4 -7.97 -1.08 -21.58
CA GLU A 4 -6.81 -1.73 -20.97
C GLU A 4 -6.92 -1.65 -19.44
N ILE A 5 -6.71 -2.77 -18.74
CA ILE A 5 -6.69 -2.82 -17.28
C ILE A 5 -5.26 -2.51 -16.80
N LYS A 6 -5.10 -1.47 -15.99
CA LYS A 6 -3.82 -1.11 -15.36
C LYS A 6 -3.63 -1.73 -13.99
N VAL A 7 -4.71 -1.82 -13.19
CA VAL A 7 -4.69 -2.52 -11.90
C VAL A 7 -5.87 -3.46 -11.84
N SER A 8 -5.62 -4.74 -11.59
CA SER A 8 -6.66 -5.74 -11.33
C SER A 8 -6.40 -6.37 -9.97
N ALA A 9 -7.40 -6.30 -9.11
CA ALA A 9 -7.38 -6.85 -7.77
C ALA A 9 -8.48 -7.90 -7.63
N SER A 10 -8.13 -9.10 -7.15
CA SER A 10 -9.07 -10.20 -6.95
C SER A 10 -8.94 -10.75 -5.53
N TYR A 11 -10.00 -10.61 -4.73
CA TYR A 11 -10.14 -11.14 -3.37
C TYR A 11 -9.00 -10.77 -2.42
N LEU A 12 -8.48 -9.54 -2.53
CA LEU A 12 -7.36 -9.10 -1.73
C LEU A 12 -7.69 -9.13 -0.24
N THR A 13 -6.87 -9.83 0.53
CA THR A 13 -6.89 -9.74 1.99
C THR A 13 -5.53 -9.22 2.49
N LYS A 14 -5.55 -8.54 3.63
CA LYS A 14 -4.31 -8.15 4.32
C LYS A 14 -4.46 -8.27 5.81
N LYS A 15 -3.63 -9.13 6.39
CA LYS A 15 -3.54 -9.36 7.83
C LYS A 15 -2.29 -8.69 8.41
N TYR A 16 -2.43 -8.07 9.56
CA TYR A 16 -1.33 -7.63 10.41
C TYR A 16 -1.36 -8.33 11.76
N GLU A 17 -0.22 -8.82 12.22
CA GLU A 17 -0.08 -9.39 13.55
C GLU A 17 0.08 -8.26 14.58
N MET A 18 -0.86 -8.18 15.50
CA MET A 18 -0.76 -7.23 16.60
C MET A 18 0.11 -7.83 17.72
N ASN A 19 1.41 -7.51 17.72
CA ASN A 19 2.27 -7.80 18.84
C ASN A 19 1.82 -6.99 20.07
N GLU A 20 1.27 -7.65 21.09
CA GLU A 20 1.13 -7.00 22.41
C GLU A 20 2.53 -6.56 22.83
N LYS A 21 2.74 -5.24 22.99
CA LYS A 21 3.99 -4.69 23.54
C LYS A 21 4.33 -5.52 24.79
N LYS A 22 5.47 -6.23 24.76
CA LYS A 22 6.07 -6.83 25.96
C LYS A 22 6.36 -5.68 26.91
N SER A 23 5.42 -5.37 27.81
CA SER A 23 5.78 -4.61 28.99
C SER A 23 6.86 -5.45 29.69
N GLN A 24 8.07 -4.94 29.71
CA GLN A 24 9.17 -5.44 30.54
C GLN A 24 8.70 -5.43 32.00
N LYS A 25 8.10 -6.52 32.42
CA LYS A 25 8.04 -6.91 33.83
C LYS A 25 8.73 -8.25 33.93
N LEU A 26 10.00 -8.17 34.32
CA LEU A 26 10.71 -9.28 34.94
C LEU A 26 9.81 -9.85 36.05
N ARG A 27 9.18 -10.98 35.81
CA ARG A 27 8.70 -11.87 36.87
C ARG A 27 8.59 -13.30 36.39
N SER A 28 9.47 -14.15 36.95
CA SER A 28 9.38 -15.58 37.31
C SER A 28 8.68 -16.54 36.33
N SER A 29 9.48 -17.54 35.97
CA SER A 29 9.14 -18.84 35.43
C SER A 29 7.86 -19.42 35.98
N ALA A 30 6.77 -19.41 35.24
CA ALA A 30 5.67 -20.38 35.36
C ALA A 30 4.82 -20.31 34.09
N LYS A 31 4.72 -21.45 33.38
CA LYS A 31 3.78 -21.82 32.33
C LYS A 31 3.24 -20.67 31.45
N LYS A 32 3.99 -20.26 30.44
CA LYS A 32 3.49 -19.42 29.32
C LYS A 32 2.45 -20.23 28.53
N LYS A 33 1.15 -20.05 28.83
CA LYS A 33 0.13 -20.20 27.81
C LYS A 33 0.46 -19.19 26.72
N GLN A 34 0.81 -19.64 25.50
CA GLN A 34 0.94 -18.79 24.34
C GLN A 34 -0.40 -18.05 24.16
N LYS A 35 -0.46 -16.78 24.55
CA LYS A 35 -1.56 -15.89 24.17
C LYS A 35 -1.49 -15.77 22.67
N LYS A 36 -2.50 -16.28 21.96
CA LYS A 36 -2.67 -16.09 20.52
C LYS A 36 -2.55 -14.60 20.23
N SER A 37 -1.63 -14.20 19.35
CA SER A 37 -1.57 -12.86 18.82
C SER A 37 -2.95 -12.53 18.23
N LYS A 38 -3.49 -11.36 18.54
CA LYS A 38 -4.76 -10.94 17.93
C LYS A 38 -4.47 -10.46 16.52
N ASP A 39 -4.88 -11.25 15.55
CA ASP A 39 -4.79 -10.88 14.15
C ASP A 39 -5.73 -9.69 13.87
N PHE A 40 -5.25 -8.76 13.06
CA PHE A 40 -6.04 -7.63 12.57
C PHE A 40 -6.10 -7.67 11.04
N TRP A 41 -7.29 -7.85 10.52
CA TRP A 41 -7.53 -7.86 9.07
C TRP A 41 -7.79 -6.43 8.59
N ALA A 42 -6.83 -5.87 7.88
CA ALA A 42 -6.94 -4.54 7.30
C ALA A 42 -7.76 -4.55 6.00
N LEU A 43 -7.65 -5.63 5.21
CA LEU A 43 -8.47 -5.89 4.02
C LEU A 43 -9.07 -7.29 4.12
N ARG A 44 -10.31 -7.43 3.61
CA ARG A 44 -11.12 -8.64 3.71
C ARG A 44 -11.86 -8.92 2.40
N GLY A 45 -11.13 -9.32 1.35
CA GLY A 45 -11.72 -9.72 0.09
C GLY A 45 -12.06 -8.58 -0.87
N VAL A 46 -11.14 -7.65 -1.06
CA VAL A 46 -11.35 -6.51 -1.97
C VAL A 46 -11.04 -6.91 -3.41
N SER A 47 -12.00 -6.68 -4.34
CA SER A 47 -11.86 -6.97 -5.77
C SER A 47 -12.29 -5.76 -6.60
N PHE A 48 -11.45 -5.32 -7.54
CA PHE A 48 -11.75 -4.20 -8.45
C PHE A 48 -10.78 -4.17 -9.62
N ASP A 49 -11.18 -3.45 -10.69
CA ASP A 49 -10.33 -3.11 -11.81
C ASP A 49 -10.24 -1.60 -11.98
N VAL A 50 -9.03 -1.12 -12.33
CA VAL A 50 -8.74 0.25 -12.72
C VAL A 50 -8.23 0.24 -14.16
N PHE A 51 -8.81 1.07 -15.00
CA PHE A 51 -8.51 1.12 -16.42
C PHE A 51 -7.46 2.17 -16.75
N ALA A 52 -6.81 2.02 -17.90
CA ALA A 52 -5.84 2.98 -18.41
C ALA A 52 -6.47 4.39 -18.55
N GLY A 53 -5.72 5.41 -18.10
CA GLY A 53 -6.17 6.82 -18.13
C GLY A 53 -7.25 7.17 -17.11
N GLU A 54 -7.65 6.22 -16.25
CA GLU A 54 -8.66 6.44 -15.23
C GLU A 54 -8.08 7.07 -13.96
N SER A 55 -8.80 8.03 -13.39
CA SER A 55 -8.52 8.57 -12.07
C SER A 55 -9.50 8.00 -11.05
N VAL A 56 -9.01 7.16 -10.12
CA VAL A 56 -9.84 6.45 -9.14
C VAL A 56 -9.58 6.96 -7.73
N GLY A 57 -10.65 7.44 -7.08
CA GLY A 57 -10.63 7.90 -5.70
C GLY A 57 -10.81 6.76 -4.69
N LEU A 58 -10.04 6.74 -3.61
CA LEU A 58 -10.24 5.85 -2.47
C LEU A 58 -10.83 6.64 -1.29
N ILE A 59 -12.07 6.34 -0.91
CA ILE A 59 -12.74 6.98 0.23
C ILE A 59 -13.10 5.98 1.33
N GLY A 60 -13.36 6.50 2.52
CA GLY A 60 -13.76 5.71 3.69
C GLY A 60 -13.24 6.32 4.99
N THR A 61 -13.74 5.84 6.11
CA THR A 61 -13.36 6.32 7.44
C THR A 61 -11.90 5.98 7.79
N ASN A 62 -11.36 6.64 8.83
CA ASN A 62 -10.02 6.31 9.33
C ASN A 62 -9.95 4.86 9.79
N GLY A 63 -8.89 4.15 9.33
CA GLY A 63 -8.70 2.73 9.61
C GLY A 63 -9.56 1.79 8.75
N SER A 64 -10.26 2.28 7.71
CA SER A 64 -11.05 1.42 6.82
C SER A 64 -10.22 0.48 5.94
N GLY A 65 -8.93 0.79 5.71
CA GLY A 65 -8.05 -0.02 4.86
C GLY A 65 -7.47 0.74 3.66
N LYS A 66 -7.83 2.01 3.42
CA LYS A 66 -7.38 2.82 2.26
C LYS A 66 -5.86 2.82 2.07
N SER A 67 -5.11 3.23 3.09
CA SER A 67 -3.64 3.27 2.99
C SER A 67 -3.01 1.87 2.84
N THR A 68 -3.65 0.82 3.37
CA THR A 68 -3.22 -0.56 3.12
C THR A 68 -3.42 -0.94 1.66
N LEU A 69 -4.58 -0.60 1.08
CA LEU A 69 -4.87 -0.85 -0.33
C LEU A 69 -3.95 -0.04 -1.23
N SER A 70 -3.74 1.24 -0.93
CA SER A 70 -2.81 2.13 -1.63
C SER A 70 -1.38 1.58 -1.65
N ASN A 71 -0.88 1.09 -0.49
CA ASN A 71 0.44 0.47 -0.40
C ASN A 71 0.55 -0.85 -1.19
N ILE A 72 -0.54 -1.60 -1.32
CA ILE A 72 -0.56 -2.82 -2.14
C ILE A 72 -0.53 -2.44 -3.63
N ILE A 73 -1.31 -1.45 -4.06
CA ILE A 73 -1.28 -0.93 -5.44
C ILE A 73 0.11 -0.35 -5.77
N ALA A 74 0.77 0.30 -4.81
CA ALA A 74 2.12 0.83 -4.98
C ALA A 74 3.23 -0.25 -4.99
N GLY A 75 2.91 -1.51 -4.75
CA GLY A 75 3.90 -2.58 -4.61
C GLY A 75 4.74 -2.52 -3.33
N VAL A 76 4.44 -1.60 -2.41
CA VAL A 76 5.14 -1.44 -1.12
C VAL A 76 4.80 -2.58 -0.14
N SER A 77 3.62 -3.16 -0.28
CA SER A 77 3.14 -4.25 0.57
C SER A 77 2.45 -5.34 -0.26
N THR A 78 2.71 -6.59 0.06
CA THR A 78 2.03 -7.73 -0.57
C THR A 78 0.71 -8.05 0.13
N PRO A 79 -0.34 -8.50 -0.56
CA PRO A 79 -1.54 -9.05 0.07
C PRO A 79 -1.21 -10.32 0.88
N THR A 80 -2.09 -10.69 1.83
CA THR A 80 -1.99 -11.97 2.55
C THR A 80 -2.54 -13.11 1.69
N THR A 81 -3.68 -12.88 1.04
CA THR A 81 -4.26 -13.74 0.00
C THR A 81 -4.91 -12.88 -1.07
N GLY A 82 -5.33 -13.50 -2.15
CA GLY A 82 -5.83 -12.83 -3.33
C GLY A 82 -4.70 -12.50 -4.30
N LYS A 83 -5.05 -11.92 -5.44
CA LYS A 83 -4.10 -11.58 -6.50
C LYS A 83 -4.23 -10.10 -6.85
N ILE A 84 -3.11 -9.44 -7.03
CA ILE A 84 -3.05 -8.12 -7.67
C ILE A 84 -2.16 -8.20 -8.90
N THR A 85 -2.63 -7.64 -10.00
CA THR A 85 -1.87 -7.47 -11.24
C THR A 85 -1.76 -5.98 -11.51
N ILE A 86 -0.55 -5.51 -11.75
CA ILE A 86 -0.24 -4.10 -12.02
C ILE A 86 0.51 -4.04 -13.34
N ASN A 87 -0.07 -3.35 -14.31
CA ASN A 87 0.47 -3.22 -15.66
C ASN A 87 1.08 -1.83 -15.84
N GLY A 88 2.37 -1.70 -15.56
CA GLY A 88 3.14 -0.47 -15.66
C GLY A 88 3.91 -0.12 -14.39
N THR A 89 4.63 0.99 -14.47
CA THR A 89 5.41 1.55 -13.37
C THR A 89 4.52 2.31 -12.39
N THR A 90 4.77 2.18 -11.10
CA THR A 90 4.02 2.89 -10.05
C THR A 90 4.89 3.88 -9.32
N SER A 91 4.37 5.06 -9.01
CA SER A 91 4.98 6.00 -8.07
C SER A 91 3.97 6.43 -7.01
N ILE A 92 4.40 6.44 -5.74
CA ILE A 92 3.58 6.88 -4.63
C ILE A 92 4.04 8.23 -4.09
N VAL A 93 3.14 9.21 -4.15
CA VAL A 93 3.31 10.48 -3.47
C VAL A 93 2.81 10.33 -2.04
N ALA A 94 3.69 9.99 -1.13
CA ALA A 94 3.37 9.93 0.29
C ALA A 94 4.33 10.83 1.08
N ILE A 95 3.77 11.62 1.99
CA ILE A 95 4.47 12.66 2.77
C ILE A 95 5.75 12.16 3.49
N LYS A 96 5.88 10.84 3.70
CA LYS A 96 6.97 10.24 4.48
C LYS A 96 7.79 9.18 3.74
N SER A 97 7.58 8.97 2.45
CA SER A 97 8.14 7.81 1.77
C SER A 97 9.60 7.96 1.36
N GLY A 98 10.49 7.41 2.18
CA GLY A 98 11.85 7.07 1.77
C GLY A 98 12.83 8.22 1.59
N LEU A 99 12.49 9.43 2.04
CA LEU A 99 13.42 10.55 2.09
C LEU A 99 14.38 10.40 3.28
N LYS A 100 15.67 10.60 3.06
CA LYS A 100 16.71 10.51 4.08
C LYS A 100 16.94 11.88 4.74
N LYS A 101 16.79 11.93 6.06
CA LYS A 101 16.84 13.18 6.82
C LYS A 101 18.22 13.84 6.84
N GLU A 102 19.25 13.03 6.70
CA GLU A 102 20.64 13.43 6.74
C GLU A 102 21.13 14.02 5.42
N LEU A 103 20.50 13.67 4.32
CA LEU A 103 20.81 14.15 2.97
C LEU A 103 20.11 15.48 2.69
N THR A 104 20.70 16.28 1.79
CA THR A 104 20.09 17.50 1.25
C THR A 104 18.86 17.18 0.38
N GLY A 105 18.08 18.19 0.03
CA GLY A 105 16.97 18.04 -0.92
C GLY A 105 17.45 17.50 -2.26
N ARG A 106 18.49 18.09 -2.83
CA ARG A 106 19.10 17.69 -4.10
C ARG A 106 19.61 16.25 -4.08
N GLU A 107 20.31 15.85 -3.01
CA GLU A 107 20.76 14.46 -2.83
C GLU A 107 19.60 13.48 -2.71
N ASN A 108 18.51 13.88 -2.05
CA ASN A 108 17.30 13.06 -1.97
C ASN A 108 16.61 12.92 -3.33
N VAL A 109 16.56 13.98 -4.16
CA VAL A 109 16.06 13.88 -5.54
C VAL A 109 16.85 12.83 -6.29
N ARG A 110 18.19 12.97 -6.33
CA ARG A 110 19.07 12.01 -7.02
C ARG A 110 18.88 10.58 -6.52
N LEU A 111 18.90 10.39 -5.19
CA LEU A 111 18.71 9.08 -4.58
C LEU A 111 17.38 8.44 -5.00
N LYS A 112 16.30 9.22 -5.01
CA LYS A 112 14.97 8.72 -5.37
C LYS A 112 14.85 8.35 -6.85
N CYS A 113 15.39 9.15 -7.75
CA CYS A 113 15.44 8.85 -9.18
C CYS A 113 16.19 7.55 -9.45
N LEU A 114 17.39 7.40 -8.85
CA LEU A 114 18.18 6.17 -8.97
C LEU A 114 17.48 4.94 -8.39
N LEU A 115 16.81 5.07 -7.23
CA LEU A 115 16.03 3.97 -6.63
C LEU A 115 14.81 3.58 -7.47
N SER A 116 14.31 4.47 -8.31
CA SER A 116 13.24 4.19 -9.27
C SER A 116 13.74 3.56 -10.57
N GLY A 117 15.06 3.28 -10.67
CA GLY A 117 15.67 2.62 -11.83
C GLY A 117 16.19 3.58 -12.90
N MET A 118 16.14 4.89 -12.68
CA MET A 118 16.70 5.88 -13.62
C MET A 118 18.23 5.84 -13.59
N SER A 119 18.85 6.05 -14.74
CA SER A 119 20.29 6.26 -14.86
C SER A 119 20.73 7.63 -14.32
N ASN A 120 22.02 7.84 -14.13
CA ASN A 120 22.55 9.16 -13.78
C ASN A 120 22.21 10.22 -14.85
N ALA A 121 22.33 9.88 -16.13
CA ALA A 121 22.05 10.81 -17.22
C ALA A 121 20.56 11.22 -17.25
N GLU A 122 19.63 10.28 -17.08
CA GLU A 122 18.20 10.57 -16.99
C GLU A 122 17.89 11.42 -15.74
N THR A 123 18.54 11.13 -14.61
CA THR A 123 18.37 11.92 -13.39
C THR A 123 18.88 13.35 -13.58
N ASP A 124 20.07 13.53 -14.20
CA ASP A 124 20.66 14.85 -14.47
C ASP A 124 19.79 15.68 -15.43
N ALA A 125 19.08 15.03 -16.34
CA ALA A 125 18.19 15.70 -17.29
C ALA A 125 16.93 16.32 -16.64
N ILE A 126 16.45 15.76 -15.50
CA ILE A 126 15.17 16.20 -14.88
C ILE A 126 15.35 16.84 -13.50
N ILE A 127 16.56 16.81 -12.92
CA ILE A 127 16.78 17.25 -11.53
C ILE A 127 16.42 18.73 -11.33
N ASP A 128 16.77 19.57 -12.27
CA ASP A 128 16.50 21.01 -12.18
C ASP A 128 15.01 21.33 -12.32
N ASP A 129 14.27 20.57 -13.14
CA ASP A 129 12.80 20.69 -13.25
C ASP A 129 12.12 20.27 -11.95
N ILE A 130 12.59 19.18 -11.31
CA ILE A 130 12.10 18.74 -10.00
C ILE A 130 12.32 19.82 -8.94
N ILE A 131 13.51 20.42 -8.93
CA ILE A 131 13.87 21.46 -7.97
C ILE A 131 12.98 22.70 -8.18
N ALA A 132 12.86 23.18 -9.42
CA ALA A 132 12.02 24.31 -9.76
C ALA A 132 10.54 24.07 -9.40
N PHE A 133 10.02 22.87 -9.69
CA PHE A 133 8.64 22.52 -9.31
C PHE A 133 8.43 22.50 -7.80
N SER A 134 9.43 22.05 -7.02
CA SER A 134 9.33 21.93 -5.56
C SER A 134 9.24 23.27 -4.83
N ASP A 135 9.69 24.35 -5.45
CA ASP A 135 9.64 25.73 -4.93
C ASP A 135 10.31 25.83 -3.54
N LEU A 136 11.49 25.24 -3.42
CA LEU A 136 12.25 25.16 -2.17
C LEU A 136 13.43 26.12 -2.13
N ASP A 137 13.72 26.79 -3.26
CA ASP A 137 14.81 27.76 -3.40
C ASP A 137 16.13 27.25 -2.77
N ASP A 138 16.81 28.08 -1.98
CA ASP A 138 18.09 27.77 -1.32
C ASP A 138 17.99 26.63 -0.30
N PHE A 139 16.78 26.26 0.14
CA PHE A 139 16.60 25.11 1.03
C PHE A 139 16.95 23.78 0.36
N ILE A 140 16.95 23.71 -0.98
CA ILE A 140 17.21 22.46 -1.72
C ILE A 140 18.59 21.87 -1.34
N ASP A 141 19.55 22.70 -1.02
CA ASP A 141 20.91 22.27 -0.63
C ASP A 141 21.10 22.15 0.89
N GLN A 142 20.01 22.29 1.67
CA GLN A 142 20.00 22.02 3.10
C GLN A 142 19.56 20.58 3.42
N PRO A 143 20.06 19.97 4.53
CA PRO A 143 19.61 18.64 4.95
C PRO A 143 18.12 18.61 5.30
N LEU A 144 17.41 17.52 4.93
CA LEU A 144 15.97 17.37 5.15
C LEU A 144 15.54 17.42 6.63
N LYS A 145 16.46 17.22 7.57
CA LYS A 145 16.17 17.42 9.00
C LYS A 145 15.69 18.84 9.33
N SER A 146 16.15 19.85 8.57
CA SER A 146 15.76 21.26 8.72
C SER A 146 14.43 21.60 8.04
N TYR A 147 13.89 20.71 7.19
CA TYR A 147 12.66 20.96 6.44
C TYR A 147 11.42 20.85 7.32
N SER A 148 10.47 21.75 7.08
CA SER A 148 9.10 21.61 7.59
C SER A 148 8.40 20.39 6.97
N SER A 149 7.24 20.01 7.49
CA SER A 149 6.43 18.95 6.88
C SER A 149 5.95 19.33 5.47
N GLY A 150 5.60 20.60 5.27
CA GLY A 150 5.23 21.15 3.96
C GLY A 150 6.34 21.03 2.94
N MET A 151 7.54 21.47 3.27
CA MET A 151 8.72 21.38 2.39
C MET A 151 9.04 19.93 1.99
N LYS A 152 8.95 19.00 2.93
CA LYS A 152 9.14 17.55 2.63
C LYS A 152 8.07 17.03 1.67
N SER A 153 6.83 17.46 1.82
CA SER A 153 5.74 17.05 0.93
C SER A 153 5.89 17.65 -0.46
N ARG A 154 6.28 18.94 -0.57
CA ARG A 154 6.58 19.59 -1.85
C ARG A 154 7.66 18.84 -2.61
N LEU A 155 8.79 18.55 -1.95
CA LEU A 155 9.88 17.77 -2.55
C LEU A 155 9.43 16.37 -2.96
N GLY A 156 8.71 15.66 -2.08
CA GLY A 156 8.22 14.31 -2.37
C GLY A 156 7.26 14.26 -3.55
N PHE A 157 6.34 15.24 -3.65
CA PHE A 157 5.43 15.37 -4.78
C PHE A 157 6.19 15.66 -6.06
N ALA A 158 7.09 16.68 -6.05
CA ALA A 158 7.90 17.05 -7.20
C ALA A 158 8.67 15.86 -7.79
N ILE A 159 9.35 15.08 -6.94
CA ILE A 159 10.08 13.89 -7.37
C ILE A 159 9.13 12.88 -8.04
N SER A 160 8.00 12.58 -7.38
CA SER A 160 7.10 11.52 -7.84
C SER A 160 6.44 11.81 -9.18
N VAL A 161 6.13 13.08 -9.46
CA VAL A 161 5.48 13.45 -10.73
C VAL A 161 6.47 13.59 -11.89
N HIS A 162 7.75 13.88 -11.64
CA HIS A 162 8.75 13.97 -12.71
C HIS A 162 9.37 12.62 -13.09
N GLN A 163 9.06 11.54 -12.35
CA GLN A 163 9.42 10.17 -12.73
C GLN A 163 8.51 9.60 -13.82
N GLU A 164 7.46 10.30 -14.20
CA GLU A 164 6.49 9.95 -15.24
C GLU A 164 5.94 8.51 -15.16
N PRO A 165 5.47 8.07 -13.98
CA PRO A 165 4.96 6.71 -13.82
C PRO A 165 3.72 6.46 -14.69
N ASP A 166 3.43 5.18 -14.99
CA ASP A 166 2.17 4.80 -15.63
C ASP A 166 0.98 4.94 -14.68
N ILE A 167 1.23 4.73 -13.39
CA ILE A 167 0.23 4.79 -12.31
C ILE A 167 0.77 5.69 -11.19
N LEU A 168 0.15 6.85 -11.01
CA LEU A 168 0.46 7.78 -9.92
C LEU A 168 -0.48 7.55 -8.74
N ILE A 169 0.08 7.28 -7.57
CA ILE A 169 -0.68 7.08 -6.34
C ILE A 169 -0.47 8.29 -5.43
N ILE A 170 -1.55 9.01 -5.12
CA ILE A 170 -1.52 10.21 -4.29
C ILE A 170 -2.21 9.89 -2.95
N ASP A 171 -1.43 9.76 -1.87
CA ASP A 171 -1.94 9.43 -0.54
C ASP A 171 -1.86 10.65 0.39
N GLU A 172 -2.99 11.37 0.53
CA GLU A 172 -3.17 12.58 1.38
C GLU A 172 -2.17 13.71 1.10
N ALA A 173 -1.34 13.59 0.07
CA ALA A 173 -0.22 14.50 -0.19
C ALA A 173 -0.64 15.91 -0.64
N LEU A 174 -1.84 16.09 -1.15
CA LEU A 174 -2.36 17.40 -1.56
C LEU A 174 -2.91 18.25 -0.39
N SER A 175 -2.90 17.74 0.83
CA SER A 175 -3.36 18.49 2.01
C SER A 175 -2.28 19.37 2.62
N VAL A 176 -1.09 19.46 1.99
CA VAL A 176 0.10 20.10 2.56
C VAL A 176 0.71 21.08 1.53
N GLY A 177 0.83 22.32 1.94
CA GLY A 177 1.37 23.41 1.14
C GLY A 177 0.46 24.65 1.23
N ASP A 178 0.84 25.71 0.54
CA ASP A 178 -0.02 26.84 0.29
C ASP A 178 -0.92 26.61 -0.95
N ASP A 179 -1.86 27.51 -1.15
CA ASP A 179 -2.81 27.42 -2.27
C ASP A 179 -2.11 27.45 -3.64
N THR A 180 -0.97 28.13 -3.75
CA THR A 180 -0.20 28.23 -4.98
C THR A 180 0.41 26.89 -5.37
N PHE A 181 1.07 26.23 -4.42
CA PHE A 181 1.64 24.89 -4.66
C PHE A 181 0.54 23.85 -4.90
N TYR A 182 -0.57 23.95 -4.16
CA TYR A 182 -1.73 23.08 -4.40
C TYR A 182 -2.23 23.20 -5.84
N GLN A 183 -2.35 24.42 -6.39
CA GLN A 183 -2.80 24.61 -7.77
C GLN A 183 -1.81 23.98 -8.77
N ARG A 184 -0.49 24.19 -8.59
CA ARG A 184 0.53 23.51 -9.43
C ARG A 184 0.40 21.99 -9.40
N CYS A 185 0.12 21.42 -8.23
CA CYS A 185 -0.11 19.97 -8.11
C CYS A 185 -1.36 19.52 -8.89
N VAL A 186 -2.45 20.29 -8.80
CA VAL A 186 -3.71 20.02 -9.52
C VAL A 186 -3.50 20.12 -11.03
N ASP A 187 -2.80 21.15 -11.50
CA ASP A 187 -2.49 21.33 -12.92
C ASP A 187 -1.66 20.14 -13.44
N LYS A 188 -0.64 19.71 -12.69
CA LYS A 188 0.17 18.53 -13.04
C LYS A 188 -0.64 17.24 -13.07
N ILE A 189 -1.63 17.07 -12.18
CA ILE A 189 -2.56 15.94 -12.20
C ILE A 189 -3.42 15.96 -13.47
N TYR A 190 -3.91 17.12 -13.89
CA TYR A 190 -4.64 17.25 -15.16
C TYR A 190 -3.77 16.94 -16.37
N ASP A 191 -2.49 17.37 -16.38
CA ASP A 191 -1.53 17.00 -17.43
C ASP A 191 -1.35 15.48 -17.51
N PHE A 192 -1.23 14.80 -16.37
CA PHE A 192 -1.16 13.33 -16.29
C PHE A 192 -2.41 12.66 -16.88
N LYS A 193 -3.60 13.16 -16.53
CA LYS A 193 -4.85 12.67 -17.12
C LYS A 193 -4.89 12.89 -18.63
N ALA A 194 -4.48 14.06 -19.12
CA ALA A 194 -4.42 14.36 -20.54
C ALA A 194 -3.46 13.46 -21.32
N GLN A 195 -2.37 13.01 -20.67
CA GLN A 195 -1.41 12.03 -21.22
C GLN A 195 -1.91 10.57 -21.14
N GLY A 196 -3.10 10.34 -20.62
CA GLY A 196 -3.65 8.99 -20.45
C GLY A 196 -3.01 8.17 -19.30
N LYS A 197 -2.31 8.82 -18.38
CA LYS A 197 -1.76 8.19 -17.18
C LYS A 197 -2.87 7.83 -16.19
N THR A 198 -2.70 6.74 -15.45
CA THR A 198 -3.67 6.29 -14.45
C THR A 198 -3.36 6.87 -13.07
N ILE A 199 -4.39 7.29 -12.34
CA ILE A 199 -4.23 7.94 -11.04
C ILE A 199 -5.06 7.22 -9.98
N SER A 200 -4.43 6.87 -8.85
CA SER A 200 -5.12 6.43 -7.63
C SER A 200 -5.01 7.52 -6.58
N PHE A 201 -6.15 8.08 -6.17
CA PHE A 201 -6.20 9.25 -5.31
C PHE A 201 -6.85 8.94 -3.96
N VAL A 202 -6.09 9.05 -2.88
CA VAL A 202 -6.59 8.89 -1.51
C VAL A 202 -6.70 10.24 -0.85
N SER A 203 -7.91 10.64 -0.46
CA SER A 203 -8.13 11.90 0.26
C SER A 203 -9.29 11.79 1.24
N HIS A 204 -9.18 12.56 2.33
CA HIS A 204 -10.30 12.81 3.23
C HIS A 204 -11.23 13.94 2.73
N SER A 205 -10.79 14.72 1.74
CA SER A 205 -11.57 15.80 1.13
C SER A 205 -12.44 15.26 -0.02
N LEU A 206 -13.72 15.10 0.24
CA LEU A 206 -14.67 14.69 -0.81
C LEU A 206 -14.73 15.71 -1.97
N LYS A 207 -14.42 16.99 -1.71
CA LYS A 207 -14.32 18.02 -2.75
C LYS A 207 -13.18 17.71 -3.74
N GLN A 208 -12.01 17.31 -3.23
CA GLN A 208 -10.89 16.92 -4.09
C GLN A 208 -11.22 15.66 -4.89
N ILE A 209 -11.79 14.63 -4.26
CA ILE A 209 -12.23 13.41 -4.92
C ILE A 209 -13.23 13.72 -6.04
N LYS A 210 -14.23 14.57 -5.76
CA LYS A 210 -15.26 14.94 -6.75
C LYS A 210 -14.70 15.66 -7.97
N ASN A 211 -13.65 16.46 -7.77
CA ASN A 211 -13.08 17.26 -8.85
C ASN A 211 -12.04 16.48 -9.68
N LEU A 212 -11.32 15.54 -9.07
CA LEU A 212 -10.14 14.91 -9.69
C LEU A 212 -10.39 13.47 -10.15
N CYS A 213 -11.42 12.78 -9.60
CA CYS A 213 -11.62 11.36 -9.86
C CYS A 213 -12.81 11.09 -10.76
N ASP A 214 -12.66 10.13 -11.66
CA ASP A 214 -13.71 9.65 -12.56
C ASP A 214 -14.58 8.62 -11.86
N ARG A 215 -13.97 7.68 -11.14
CA ARG A 215 -14.62 6.67 -10.31
C ARG A 215 -14.10 6.69 -8.89
N VAL A 216 -14.87 6.10 -7.99
CA VAL A 216 -14.52 6.02 -6.57
C VAL A 216 -14.73 4.61 -6.06
N ILE A 217 -13.78 4.15 -5.23
CA ILE A 217 -13.88 2.95 -4.41
C ILE A 217 -14.13 3.38 -2.96
N TRP A 218 -15.28 2.99 -2.42
CA TRP A 218 -15.57 3.18 -1.01
C TRP A 218 -15.15 1.94 -0.22
N VAL A 219 -14.12 2.12 0.61
CA VAL A 219 -13.61 1.07 1.52
C VAL A 219 -14.16 1.30 2.93
N HIS A 220 -14.78 0.28 3.50
CA HIS A 220 -15.33 0.31 4.84
C HIS A 220 -14.96 -0.96 5.60
N ASP A 221 -14.32 -0.81 6.76
CA ASP A 221 -13.87 -1.93 7.61
C ASP A 221 -13.09 -3.04 6.91
N GLY A 222 -12.31 -2.67 5.90
CA GLY A 222 -11.48 -3.59 5.13
C GLY A 222 -12.21 -4.26 3.95
N GLU A 223 -13.46 -3.96 3.72
CA GLU A 223 -14.25 -4.42 2.57
C GLU A 223 -14.50 -3.28 1.58
N MET A 224 -14.69 -3.62 0.32
CA MET A 224 -15.21 -2.70 -0.67
C MET A 224 -16.75 -2.67 -0.56
N LYS A 225 -17.31 -1.52 -0.19
CA LYS A 225 -18.76 -1.34 -0.08
C LYS A 225 -19.37 -0.97 -1.42
N GLN A 226 -18.68 -0.15 -2.19
CA GLN A 226 -19.15 0.29 -3.48
C GLN A 226 -17.99 0.73 -4.36
N ILE A 227 -18.09 0.51 -5.66
CA ILE A 227 -17.26 1.08 -6.70
C ILE A 227 -18.16 1.60 -7.83
N GLY A 228 -17.87 2.77 -8.36
CA GLY A 228 -18.68 3.35 -9.42
C GLY A 228 -18.33 4.81 -9.70
N GLU A 229 -19.21 5.47 -10.44
CA GLU A 229 -19.10 6.89 -10.76
C GLU A 229 -18.94 7.72 -9.49
N THR A 230 -18.07 8.74 -9.57
CA THR A 230 -17.72 9.57 -8.41
C THR A 230 -18.92 10.17 -7.71
N LYS A 231 -19.92 10.65 -8.45
CA LYS A 231 -21.12 11.28 -7.90
C LYS A 231 -21.90 10.29 -7.03
N ASP A 232 -22.17 9.10 -7.56
CA ASP A 232 -23.07 8.11 -6.93
C ASP A 232 -22.44 7.52 -5.65
N VAL A 233 -21.13 7.22 -5.71
CA VAL A 233 -20.42 6.66 -4.55
C VAL A 233 -20.23 7.69 -3.45
N ILE A 234 -19.96 8.96 -3.80
CA ILE A 234 -19.88 10.05 -2.81
C ILE A 234 -21.22 10.26 -2.12
N GLU A 235 -22.33 10.27 -2.86
CA GLU A 235 -23.66 10.43 -2.29
C GLU A 235 -23.98 9.28 -1.31
N SER A 236 -23.73 8.04 -1.71
CA SER A 236 -23.91 6.88 -0.84
C SER A 236 -23.07 6.97 0.43
N TYR A 237 -21.81 7.41 0.28
CA TYR A 237 -20.91 7.58 1.42
C TYR A 237 -21.36 8.71 2.36
N GLN A 238 -21.83 9.84 1.82
CA GLN A 238 -22.34 10.97 2.61
C GLN A 238 -23.57 10.55 3.41
N ASN A 239 -24.53 9.86 2.77
CA ASN A 239 -25.73 9.32 3.43
C ASN A 239 -25.35 8.38 4.59
N TYR A 240 -24.35 7.50 4.38
CA TYR A 240 -23.83 6.65 5.45
C TYR A 240 -23.22 7.47 6.61
N VAL A 241 -22.41 8.48 6.30
CA VAL A 241 -21.77 9.33 7.32
C VAL A 241 -22.81 10.13 8.12
N GLU A 242 -23.84 10.66 7.46
CA GLU A 242 -24.94 11.38 8.10
C GLU A 242 -25.76 10.46 9.01
N TRP A 243 -26.15 9.29 8.50
CA TRP A 243 -26.80 8.26 9.30
C TRP A 243 -25.97 7.92 10.55
N TYR A 244 -24.68 7.63 10.37
CA TYR A 244 -23.80 7.27 11.49
C TYR A 244 -23.65 8.41 12.52
N LYS A 245 -23.55 9.67 12.07
CA LYS A 245 -23.49 10.83 12.95
C LYS A 245 -24.81 11.06 13.71
N GLY A 246 -25.93 10.72 13.10
CA GLY A 246 -27.26 10.82 13.73
C GLY A 246 -27.51 9.79 14.82
N LEU A 247 -26.73 8.71 14.89
CA LEU A 247 -26.87 7.71 15.96
C LEU A 247 -26.49 8.25 17.32
N PRO A 248 -27.17 7.84 18.40
CA PRO A 248 -26.75 8.09 19.79
C PRO A 248 -25.31 7.63 20.04
N LYS A 249 -24.57 8.34 20.87
CA LYS A 249 -23.13 8.02 21.14
C LYS A 249 -22.90 6.57 21.56
N GLU A 250 -23.84 5.97 22.30
CA GLU A 250 -23.73 4.58 22.73
C GLU A 250 -23.88 3.61 21.56
N GLU A 251 -24.80 3.86 20.64
CA GLU A 251 -24.97 3.06 19.42
C GLU A 251 -23.76 3.18 18.51
N GLN A 252 -23.18 4.38 18.35
CA GLN A 252 -21.93 4.56 17.62
C GLN A 252 -20.79 3.72 18.22
N ARG A 253 -20.70 3.67 19.58
CA ARG A 253 -19.70 2.83 20.28
C ARG A 253 -19.95 1.35 20.07
N GLN A 254 -21.21 0.91 20.13
CA GLN A 254 -21.59 -0.47 19.89
C GLN A 254 -21.29 -0.88 18.44
N HIS A 255 -21.65 -0.02 17.48
CA HIS A 255 -21.34 -0.24 16.05
C HIS A 255 -19.83 -0.43 15.83
N LYS A 256 -18.99 0.45 16.36
CA LYS A 256 -17.52 0.29 16.30
C LYS A 256 -17.00 -0.98 16.97
N LYS A 257 -17.59 -1.38 18.11
CA LYS A 257 -17.20 -2.62 18.80
C LYS A 257 -17.56 -3.85 17.96
N THR A 258 -18.72 -3.85 17.32
CA THR A 258 -19.19 -4.92 16.45
C THR A 258 -18.27 -5.06 15.24
N GLN A 259 -18.02 -3.99 14.52
CA GLN A 259 -17.11 -3.95 13.37
C GLN A 259 -15.70 -4.48 13.74
N LYS A 260 -15.17 -4.04 14.88
CA LYS A 260 -13.88 -4.54 15.39
C LYS A 260 -13.90 -6.04 15.67
N LYS A 261 -15.01 -6.55 16.22
CA LYS A 261 -15.16 -8.00 16.48
C LYS A 261 -15.26 -8.79 15.18
N GLU A 262 -15.98 -8.31 14.20
CA GLU A 262 -16.09 -8.92 12.86
C GLU A 262 -14.73 -9.03 12.18
N ARG A 263 -13.94 -7.94 12.19
CA ARG A 263 -12.56 -7.98 11.69
C ARG A 263 -11.66 -8.98 12.40
N GLN A 264 -11.87 -9.20 13.70
CA GLN A 264 -11.12 -10.19 14.48
C GLN A 264 -11.59 -11.64 14.24
N LYS A 265 -12.86 -11.80 13.88
CA LYS A 265 -13.47 -13.12 13.61
C LYS A 265 -13.30 -13.58 12.16
N PHE A 266 -12.90 -12.68 11.26
CA PHE A 266 -12.74 -12.99 9.84
C PHE A 266 -11.78 -14.17 9.66
N LYS A 267 -12.19 -15.15 8.87
CA LYS A 267 -11.37 -16.32 8.52
C LYS A 267 -11.39 -16.49 7.02
N ILE A 268 -10.21 -16.68 6.45
CA ILE A 268 -10.05 -16.88 5.01
C ILE A 268 -10.87 -18.07 4.53
N ASN A 269 -10.91 -19.18 5.31
CA ASN A 269 -11.66 -20.37 4.90
C ASN A 269 -13.17 -20.12 4.81
N ASP A 270 -13.74 -19.37 5.76
CA ASP A 270 -15.16 -19.05 5.76
C ASP A 270 -15.49 -18.15 4.54
N TYR A 271 -14.64 -17.16 4.26
CA TYR A 271 -14.75 -16.30 3.09
C TYR A 271 -14.57 -17.06 1.76
N TYR A 272 -13.65 -18.02 1.69
CA TYR A 272 -13.49 -18.90 0.53
C TYR A 272 -14.75 -19.70 0.24
N GLN A 273 -15.37 -20.33 1.27
CA GLN A 273 -16.61 -21.09 1.11
C GLN A 273 -17.78 -20.22 0.66
N GLU A 274 -17.89 -19.02 1.21
CA GLU A 274 -18.89 -18.02 0.79
C GLU A 274 -18.69 -17.64 -0.70
N THR A 275 -17.45 -17.31 -1.10
CA THR A 275 -17.14 -16.96 -2.49
C THR A 275 -17.43 -18.12 -3.45
N LEU A 276 -17.10 -19.34 -3.08
CA LEU A 276 -17.38 -20.53 -3.88
C LEU A 276 -18.89 -20.72 -4.12
N SER A 277 -19.73 -20.38 -3.14
CA SER A 277 -21.17 -20.45 -3.26
C SER A 277 -21.78 -19.31 -4.09
N LEU A 278 -21.15 -18.13 -4.08
CA LEU A 278 -21.64 -16.94 -4.78
C LEU A 278 -21.21 -16.88 -6.25
N GLU A 279 -20.11 -17.51 -6.60
CA GLU A 279 -19.50 -17.47 -7.96
C GLU A 279 -19.31 -18.89 -8.52
N PRO A 280 -20.40 -19.64 -8.78
CA PRO A 280 -20.35 -21.04 -9.24
C PRO A 280 -19.75 -21.20 -10.63
N GLU A 281 -19.63 -20.13 -11.41
CA GLU A 281 -19.01 -20.11 -12.74
C GLU A 281 -17.47 -20.16 -12.67
N LYS A 282 -16.87 -19.82 -11.55
CA LYS A 282 -15.41 -19.94 -11.37
C LYS A 282 -15.05 -21.34 -10.92
N SER A 283 -13.97 -21.89 -11.49
CA SER A 283 -13.53 -23.20 -11.07
C SER A 283 -12.99 -23.18 -9.63
N GLU A 284 -13.30 -24.26 -8.88
CA GLU A 284 -12.79 -24.42 -7.51
C GLU A 284 -11.26 -24.32 -7.46
N THR A 285 -10.57 -24.84 -8.46
CA THR A 285 -9.10 -24.81 -8.56
C THR A 285 -8.57 -23.38 -8.70
N GLU A 286 -9.24 -22.54 -9.50
CA GLU A 286 -8.88 -21.14 -9.68
C GLU A 286 -9.05 -20.35 -8.37
N LEU A 287 -10.22 -20.43 -7.75
CA LEU A 287 -10.48 -19.79 -6.48
C LEU A 287 -9.50 -20.27 -5.40
N LYS A 288 -9.26 -21.57 -5.31
CA LYS A 288 -8.31 -22.11 -4.34
C LYS A 288 -6.90 -21.55 -4.50
N SER A 289 -6.45 -21.32 -5.74
CA SER A 289 -5.13 -20.71 -6.00
C SER A 289 -5.03 -19.26 -5.53
N LEU A 290 -6.12 -18.51 -5.54
CA LEU A 290 -6.19 -17.13 -5.07
C LEU A 290 -6.21 -17.05 -3.53
N PHE A 291 -6.97 -17.93 -2.88
CA PHE A 291 -7.13 -17.92 -1.42
C PHE A 291 -5.99 -18.62 -0.69
N TYR A 292 -5.37 -19.59 -1.32
CA TYR A 292 -4.28 -20.39 -0.76
C TYR A 292 -3.11 -20.39 -1.77
N PRO A 293 -2.43 -19.24 -1.96
CA PRO A 293 -1.26 -19.22 -2.83
C PRO A 293 -0.31 -20.30 -2.36
N ALA A 294 0.10 -21.16 -3.28
CA ALA A 294 1.05 -22.20 -2.99
C ALA A 294 2.25 -21.55 -2.30
N VAL A 295 2.44 -21.80 -1.03
CA VAL A 295 3.71 -21.55 -0.39
C VAL A 295 4.66 -22.40 -1.19
N ILE A 296 5.53 -21.79 -2.01
CA ILE A 296 6.68 -22.45 -2.58
C ILE A 296 7.54 -22.83 -1.37
N THR A 297 7.15 -23.88 -0.66
CA THR A 297 8.12 -24.67 0.06
C THR A 297 8.94 -25.25 -1.07
N GLU A 298 10.08 -24.60 -1.37
CA GLU A 298 11.15 -25.33 -2.01
C GLU A 298 11.36 -26.56 -1.15
N LYS A 299 10.74 -27.67 -1.56
CA LYS A 299 11.16 -28.97 -1.10
C LYS A 299 12.59 -29.05 -1.60
N THR A 300 13.53 -28.68 -0.72
CA THR A 300 14.94 -28.87 -1.01
C THR A 300 15.06 -30.26 -1.58
N SER A 301 15.43 -30.34 -2.86
CA SER A 301 15.59 -31.60 -3.57
C SER A 301 16.40 -32.55 -2.70
N ILE A 302 16.08 -33.84 -2.72
CA ILE A 302 16.83 -34.84 -1.98
C ILE A 302 18.33 -34.70 -2.30
N SER A 303 18.70 -34.31 -3.55
CA SER A 303 20.06 -33.99 -3.95
C SER A 303 20.67 -32.82 -3.17
N ASN A 304 19.90 -31.76 -2.91
CA ASN A 304 20.39 -30.59 -2.14
C ASN A 304 20.53 -30.92 -0.65
N LYS A 305 19.68 -31.78 -0.09
CA LYS A 305 19.83 -32.29 1.28
C LYS A 305 21.07 -33.17 1.41
N LEU A 306 21.34 -34.03 0.41
CA LEU A 306 22.54 -34.86 0.34
C LEU A 306 23.81 -33.98 0.21
N LEU A 307 23.75 -32.93 -0.59
CA LEU A 307 24.87 -32.03 -0.81
C LEU A 307 25.20 -31.25 0.48
N VAL A 308 24.22 -30.75 1.20
CA VAL A 308 24.41 -30.12 2.53
C VAL A 308 24.95 -31.11 3.55
N ALA A 309 24.44 -32.35 3.57
CA ALA A 309 24.94 -33.39 4.46
C ALA A 309 26.41 -33.74 4.15
N MET A 310 26.79 -33.86 2.86
CA MET A 310 28.19 -34.07 2.48
C MET A 310 29.10 -32.91 2.87
N MET A 311 28.64 -31.64 2.70
CA MET A 311 29.41 -30.47 3.16
C MET A 311 29.64 -30.48 4.67
N VAL A 312 28.63 -30.84 5.46
CA VAL A 312 28.77 -30.93 6.93
C VAL A 312 29.75 -32.06 7.30
N ILE A 313 29.65 -33.23 6.66
CA ILE A 313 30.58 -34.36 6.90
C ILE A 313 32.02 -33.95 6.52
N ALA A 314 32.22 -33.31 5.36
CA ALA A 314 33.53 -32.83 4.94
C ALA A 314 34.13 -31.83 5.96
N MET A 315 33.28 -30.91 6.47
CA MET A 315 33.71 -29.92 7.46
C MET A 315 34.12 -30.58 8.79
N VAL A 316 33.38 -31.61 9.22
CA VAL A 316 33.72 -32.39 10.44
C VAL A 316 35.02 -33.16 10.22
N LEU A 317 35.23 -33.80 9.09
CA LEU A 317 36.48 -34.53 8.78
C LEU A 317 37.66 -33.62 8.71
N ILE A 318 37.54 -32.41 8.13
CA ILE A 318 38.61 -31.41 8.11
C ILE A 318 38.97 -30.94 9.53
N THR A 319 37.93 -30.72 10.37
CA THR A 319 38.16 -30.31 11.79
C THR A 319 38.86 -31.43 12.58
N ILE A 320 38.45 -32.68 12.40
CA ILE A 320 39.11 -33.83 13.06
C ILE A 320 40.54 -33.98 12.57
N HIS A 321 40.78 -33.85 11.26
CA HIS A 321 42.15 -33.92 10.71
C HIS A 321 43.06 -32.80 11.28
N TYR A 322 42.55 -31.59 11.42
CA TYR A 322 43.29 -30.47 12.01
C TYR A 322 43.57 -30.69 13.48
N MET A 323 42.63 -31.27 14.26
CA MET A 323 42.84 -31.61 15.68
C MET A 323 43.77 -32.79 15.91
N SER A 324 43.95 -33.68 14.94
CA SER A 324 44.88 -34.81 15.02
C SER A 324 46.35 -34.42 14.68
N GLN A 325 46.52 -33.22 14.12
CA GLN A 325 47.86 -32.68 13.81
C GLN A 325 48.41 -31.70 14.89
N MET A 326 47.59 -31.36 15.87
CA MET A 326 47.99 -30.62 17.08
C MET A 326 48.29 -31.55 18.23
#